data_d6ff5465a3fb599e46f3539ad0996bc7
#
_entry.id   d6ff5465a3fb599e46f3539ad0996bc7
#
_cell.length_a   1.000
_cell.length_b   1.000
_cell.length_c   1.000
_cell.angle_alpha   90.00
_cell.angle_beta   90.00
_cell.angle_gamma   90.00
#
_symmetry.space_group_name_H-M   'P 1'
#
loop_
_entity.id
_entity.type
_entity.pdbx_description
1 polymer ?
#
loop_
_entity_poly.entity_id
_entity_poly.type
_entity_poly.pdbx_seq_one_letter_code
_entity_poly.pdbx_strand_id
1 'polypeptide(L)'
;MAEMEVAIVGVEKRLWSGQANFVSARTVEGDIGLLPGHQPMIAALDEAGVVRIDPADGEPFHAAVFGGFLSVTAESVTVLAELAELADEIDVAAARDELQRAEGGGDDYDDTAAAAARARARLRAAGENPDR
;
A
#
# COMPACT_ATOMS: atom_id res chain seq x y z
N MET A 1 23.08 -11.68 -3.71
CA MET A 1 21.73 -11.66 -4.25
C MET A 1 21.42 -10.26 -4.74
N ALA A 2 20.62 -10.17 -5.78
CA ALA A 2 20.26 -8.87 -6.34
C ALA A 2 19.31 -8.15 -5.39
N GLU A 3 19.54 -6.87 -5.22
CA GLU A 3 18.73 -5.99 -4.38
C GLU A 3 18.41 -4.72 -5.16
N MET A 4 17.37 -4.04 -4.73
CA MET A 4 17.01 -2.75 -5.30
C MET A 4 16.73 -1.76 -4.19
N GLU A 5 16.92 -0.48 -4.46
CA GLU A 5 16.53 0.57 -3.53
C GLU A 5 15.03 0.76 -3.58
N VAL A 6 14.40 0.80 -2.42
CA VAL A 6 12.96 0.99 -2.33
C VAL A 6 12.67 2.10 -1.33
N ALA A 7 11.73 2.96 -1.68
CA ALA A 7 11.27 4.01 -0.79
C ALA A 7 9.75 4.13 -0.88
N ILE A 8 9.14 4.37 0.28
CA ILE A 8 7.74 4.80 0.37
C ILE A 8 7.77 6.25 0.80
N VAL A 9 7.30 7.13 -0.06
CA VAL A 9 7.36 8.58 0.15
C VAL A 9 5.94 9.13 0.16
N GLY A 10 5.58 9.79 1.25
CA GLY A 10 4.32 10.52 1.34
C GLY A 10 4.53 11.99 1.00
N VAL A 11 3.46 12.77 1.07
CA VAL A 11 3.49 14.18 0.69
C VAL A 11 4.44 14.97 1.59
N GLU A 12 4.48 14.67 2.87
CA GLU A 12 5.25 15.45 3.84
C GLU A 12 6.53 14.79 4.29
N LYS A 13 6.65 13.47 4.16
CA LYS A 13 7.81 12.77 4.68
C LYS A 13 8.04 11.45 3.97
N ARG A 14 9.27 10.95 4.07
CA ARG A 14 9.61 9.60 3.66
C ARG A 14 9.22 8.65 4.81
N LEU A 15 8.36 7.68 4.52
CA LEU A 15 7.90 6.73 5.51
C LEU A 15 8.89 5.59 5.74
N TRP A 16 9.54 5.15 4.66
CA TRP A 16 10.52 4.06 4.73
C TRP A 16 11.44 4.12 3.52
N SER A 17 12.67 3.69 3.71
CA SER A 17 13.58 3.46 2.59
C SER A 17 14.62 2.40 3.00
N GLY A 18 15.06 1.63 2.02
CA GLY A 18 16.05 0.59 2.25
C GLY A 18 16.24 -0.28 1.02
N GLN A 19 17.06 -1.31 1.16
CA GLN A 19 17.27 -2.30 0.12
C GLN A 19 16.23 -3.39 0.27
N ALA A 20 15.71 -3.90 -0.84
CA ALA A 20 14.71 -4.93 -0.84
C ALA A 20 14.92 -5.92 -1.97
N ASN A 21 14.38 -7.12 -1.79
CA ASN A 21 14.45 -8.20 -2.77
C ASN A 21 13.17 -8.27 -3.60
N PHE A 22 12.08 -7.74 -3.09
CA PHE A 22 10.78 -7.83 -3.74
C PHE A 22 9.85 -6.74 -3.24
N VAL A 23 9.02 -6.21 -4.13
CA VAL A 23 7.95 -5.26 -3.82
C VAL A 23 6.71 -5.69 -4.59
N SER A 24 5.55 -5.72 -3.94
CA SER A 24 4.30 -5.82 -4.66
C SER A 24 3.43 -4.61 -4.35
N ALA A 25 2.62 -4.21 -5.31
CA ALA A 25 1.77 -3.05 -5.18
C ALA A 25 0.48 -3.25 -5.96
N ARG A 26 -0.55 -2.53 -5.57
CA ARG A 26 -1.82 -2.52 -6.29
C ARG A 26 -1.90 -1.28 -7.16
N THR A 27 -1.91 -1.48 -8.47
CA THR A 27 -2.08 -0.39 -9.43
C THR A 27 -3.53 -0.36 -9.91
N VAL A 28 -3.87 0.69 -10.65
CA VAL A 28 -5.22 0.80 -11.23
C VAL A 28 -5.50 -0.32 -12.22
N GLU A 29 -4.47 -0.98 -12.73
CA GLU A 29 -4.61 -2.11 -13.67
C GLU A 29 -4.55 -3.47 -12.97
N GLY A 30 -4.29 -3.50 -11.67
CA GLY A 30 -4.19 -4.73 -10.89
C GLY A 30 -2.89 -4.80 -10.10
N ASP A 31 -2.68 -5.96 -9.50
CA ASP A 31 -1.48 -6.18 -8.70
C ASP A 31 -0.24 -6.38 -9.57
N ILE A 32 0.88 -5.85 -9.13
CA ILE A 32 2.16 -6.02 -9.80
C ILE A 32 3.22 -6.45 -8.78
N GLY A 33 4.08 -7.37 -9.19
CA GLY A 33 5.24 -7.78 -8.40
C GLY A 33 6.51 -7.31 -9.08
N LEU A 34 7.45 -6.79 -8.30
CA LEU A 34 8.67 -6.17 -8.79
C LEU A 34 9.88 -6.84 -8.19
N LEU A 35 10.76 -7.33 -9.06
CA LEU A 35 12.05 -7.88 -8.69
C LEU A 35 13.17 -6.94 -9.16
N PRO A 36 14.36 -7.02 -8.57
CA PRO A 36 15.48 -6.22 -9.05
C PRO A 36 15.71 -6.45 -10.53
N GLY A 37 16.02 -5.39 -11.26
CA GLY A 37 16.23 -5.46 -12.71
C GLY A 37 14.97 -5.30 -13.54
N HIS A 38 13.83 -4.99 -12.93
CA HIS A 38 12.58 -4.78 -13.66
C HIS A 38 12.73 -3.63 -14.66
N GLN A 39 12.02 -3.73 -15.77
CA GLN A 39 12.02 -2.66 -16.77
C GLN A 39 11.48 -1.36 -16.17
N PRO A 40 12.04 -0.22 -16.57
CA PRO A 40 11.53 1.06 -16.08
C PRO A 40 10.07 1.26 -16.44
N MET A 41 9.30 1.75 -15.50
CA MET A 41 7.87 2.03 -15.72
C MET A 41 7.35 3.01 -14.68
N ILE A 42 6.24 3.64 -14.99
CA ILE A 42 5.46 4.45 -14.05
C ILE A 42 4.03 3.95 -14.13
N ALA A 43 3.42 3.71 -12.99
CA ALA A 43 2.04 3.25 -12.92
C ALA A 43 1.28 4.05 -11.88
N ALA A 44 0.00 4.27 -12.11
CA ALA A 44 -0.88 4.88 -11.12
C ALA A 44 -1.28 3.83 -10.09
N LEU A 45 -1.18 4.18 -8.81
CA LEU A 45 -1.58 3.31 -7.72
C LEU A 45 -3.09 3.39 -7.52
N ASP A 46 -3.67 2.27 -7.09
CA ASP A 46 -5.08 2.23 -6.73
C ASP A 46 -5.33 3.18 -5.55
N GLU A 47 -6.55 3.70 -5.45
CA GLU A 47 -6.93 4.60 -4.37
C GLU A 47 -6.95 3.92 -3.01
N ALA A 48 -7.04 2.60 -2.97
CA ALA A 48 -6.98 1.84 -1.72
C ALA A 48 -6.32 0.49 -1.99
N GLY A 49 -5.05 0.39 -1.69
CA GLY A 49 -4.31 -0.83 -1.93
C GLY A 49 -3.28 -1.10 -0.85
N VAL A 50 -2.63 -2.24 -0.96
CA VAL A 50 -1.59 -2.68 -0.04
C VAL A 50 -0.30 -2.86 -0.82
N VAL A 51 0.77 -2.30 -0.27
CA VAL A 51 2.12 -2.52 -0.77
C VAL A 51 2.81 -3.49 0.19
N ARG A 52 3.44 -4.50 -0.37
CA ARG A 52 4.28 -5.42 0.40
C ARG A 52 5.73 -5.19 0.03
N ILE A 53 6.59 -5.14 1.02
CA ILE A 53 8.03 -5.00 0.82
C ILE A 53 8.72 -6.14 1.55
N ASP A 54 9.63 -6.83 0.85
CA ASP A 54 10.49 -7.83 1.44
C ASP A 54 11.89 -7.22 1.54
N PRO A 55 12.26 -6.62 2.69
CA PRO A 55 13.57 -6.01 2.84
C PRO A 55 14.68 -7.04 2.70
N ALA A 56 15.83 -6.60 2.20
CA ALA A 56 17.00 -7.47 2.12
C ALA A 56 17.48 -7.88 3.51
N ASP A 57 17.25 -7.02 4.48
CA ASP A 57 17.70 -7.22 5.86
C ASP A 57 16.52 -6.88 6.78
N GLY A 58 15.69 -7.88 7.07
CA GLY A 58 14.54 -7.69 7.94
C GLY A 58 13.34 -8.51 7.47
N GLU A 59 12.26 -8.39 8.22
CA GLU A 59 11.02 -9.11 7.95
C GLU A 59 10.17 -8.41 6.90
N PRO A 60 9.46 -9.17 6.06
CA PRO A 60 8.48 -8.58 5.16
C PRO A 60 7.45 -7.75 5.92
N PHE A 61 7.05 -6.65 5.34
CA PHE A 61 6.02 -5.80 5.95
C PHE A 61 5.09 -5.24 4.88
N HIS A 62 3.98 -4.73 5.34
CA HIS A 62 2.95 -4.17 4.48
C HIS A 62 2.66 -2.72 4.84
N ALA A 63 2.15 -1.98 3.88
CA ALA A 63 1.65 -0.63 4.08
C ALA A 63 0.34 -0.47 3.32
N ALA A 64 -0.61 0.24 3.92
CA ALA A 64 -1.80 0.67 3.19
C ALA A 64 -1.43 1.93 2.43
N VAL A 65 -1.74 1.98 1.14
CA VAL A 65 -1.40 3.10 0.27
C VAL A 65 -2.66 3.57 -0.45
N PHE A 66 -2.91 4.86 -0.40
CA PHE A 66 -4.14 5.47 -0.91
C PHE A 66 -3.78 6.46 -2.02
N GLY A 67 -3.74 5.97 -3.26
CA GLY A 67 -3.43 6.81 -4.41
C GLY A 67 -1.97 7.15 -4.56
N GLY A 68 -1.61 7.71 -5.70
CA GLY A 68 -0.26 8.12 -6.01
C GLY A 68 0.31 7.38 -7.20
N PHE A 69 1.62 7.27 -7.25
CA PHE A 69 2.33 6.68 -8.38
C PHE A 69 3.41 5.72 -7.91
N LEU A 70 3.65 4.72 -8.75
CA LEU A 70 4.74 3.78 -8.59
C LEU A 70 5.77 4.11 -9.67
N SER A 71 6.99 4.39 -9.28
CA SER A 71 8.10 4.67 -10.21
C SER A 71 9.12 3.56 -10.11
N VAL A 72 9.42 2.91 -11.21
CA VAL A 72 10.32 1.75 -11.25
C VAL A 72 11.45 2.00 -12.23
N THR A 73 12.66 1.74 -11.77
CA THR A 73 13.83 1.65 -12.62
C THR A 73 14.48 0.29 -12.40
N ALA A 74 15.52 -0.05 -13.17
CA ALA A 74 16.21 -1.32 -12.97
C ALA A 74 16.80 -1.46 -11.55
N GLU A 75 17.08 -0.35 -10.90
CA GLU A 75 17.81 -0.32 -9.62
C GLU A 75 16.95 0.14 -8.45
N SER A 76 15.78 0.72 -8.70
CA SER A 76 14.98 1.32 -7.63
C SER A 76 13.49 1.25 -7.89
N VAL A 77 12.74 1.26 -6.78
CA VAL A 77 11.28 1.35 -6.79
C VAL A 77 10.89 2.44 -5.80
N THR A 78 10.12 3.41 -6.25
CA THR A 78 9.60 4.47 -5.37
C THR A 78 8.09 4.45 -5.40
N VAL A 79 7.49 4.32 -4.22
CA VAL A 79 6.06 4.44 -4.01
C VAL A 79 5.81 5.88 -3.57
N LEU A 80 5.24 6.69 -4.48
CA LEU A 80 4.92 8.09 -4.22
C LEU A 80 3.45 8.16 -3.84
N ALA A 81 3.16 8.06 -2.56
CA ALA A 81 1.80 7.90 -2.05
C ALA A 81 1.19 9.26 -1.71
N GLU A 82 -0.09 9.44 -2.04
CA GLU A 82 -0.84 10.58 -1.53
C GLU A 82 -1.01 10.43 -0.02
N LEU A 83 -1.31 9.22 0.44
CA LEU A 83 -1.38 8.88 1.84
C LEU A 83 -0.93 7.43 2.00
N ALA A 84 -0.13 7.15 3.01
CA ALA A 84 0.30 5.79 3.30
C ALA A 84 0.43 5.58 4.81
N GLU A 85 0.15 4.36 5.24
CA GLU A 85 0.26 3.96 6.64
C GLU A 85 0.98 2.61 6.71
N LEU A 86 2.07 2.55 7.47
CA LEU A 86 2.76 1.28 7.70
C LEU A 86 1.90 0.40 8.62
N ALA A 87 2.04 -0.92 8.47
CA ALA A 87 1.20 -1.86 9.22
C ALA A 87 1.18 -1.60 10.73
N ASP A 88 2.32 -1.29 11.31
CA ASP A 88 2.43 -1.06 12.75
C ASP A 88 1.86 0.30 13.20
N GLU A 89 1.53 1.17 12.28
CA GLU A 89 0.89 2.45 12.57
C GLU A 89 -0.64 2.38 12.47
N ILE A 90 -1.18 1.27 11.95
CA ILE A 90 -2.62 1.15 11.70
C ILE A 90 -3.37 0.77 12.97
N ASP A 91 -4.41 1.54 13.27
CA ASP A 91 -5.35 1.22 14.35
C ASP A 91 -6.41 0.26 13.82
N VAL A 92 -6.24 -1.02 14.14
CA VAL A 92 -7.12 -2.09 13.66
C VAL A 92 -8.56 -1.89 14.14
N ALA A 93 -8.74 -1.53 15.41
CA ALA A 93 -10.09 -1.33 15.96
C ALA A 93 -10.80 -0.19 15.26
N ALA A 94 -10.11 0.91 15.00
CA ALA A 94 -10.69 2.04 14.29
C ALA A 94 -11.04 1.66 12.86
N ALA A 95 -10.18 0.89 12.19
CA ALA A 95 -10.43 0.44 10.81
C ALA A 95 -11.65 -0.48 10.73
N ARG A 96 -11.81 -1.39 11.69
CA ARG A 96 -13.00 -2.26 11.73
C ARG A 96 -14.28 -1.46 11.96
N ASP A 97 -14.21 -0.47 12.84
CA ASP A 97 -15.34 0.40 13.11
C ASP A 97 -15.74 1.22 11.88
N GLU A 98 -14.75 1.77 11.19
CA GLU A 98 -14.98 2.49 9.95
C GLU A 98 -15.61 1.61 8.87
N LEU A 99 -15.15 0.36 8.77
CA LEU A 99 -15.71 -0.58 7.81
C LEU A 99 -17.17 -0.89 8.12
N GLN A 100 -17.48 -1.14 9.38
CA GLN A 100 -18.85 -1.40 9.80
C GLN A 100 -19.77 -0.22 9.52
N ARG A 101 -19.32 0.99 9.80
CA ARG A 101 -20.11 2.20 9.52
C ARG A 101 -20.34 2.39 8.03
N ALA A 102 -19.32 2.15 7.22
CA ALA A 102 -19.42 2.27 5.76
C ALA A 102 -20.36 1.21 5.18
N GLU A 103 -20.29 -0.02 5.69
CA GLU A 103 -21.15 -1.12 5.24
C GLU A 103 -22.58 -0.98 5.73
N GLY A 104 -22.78 -0.29 6.85
CA GLY A 104 -24.11 -0.05 7.42
C GLY A 104 -24.97 0.89 6.57
N GLY A 105 -24.42 1.41 5.52
CA GLY A 105 -25.15 2.28 4.61
C GLY A 105 -25.06 3.74 4.98
N GLY A 106 -25.22 4.57 4.01
CA GLY A 106 -25.23 6.00 4.15
C GLY A 106 -25.94 6.59 2.95
N ASP A 107 -26.20 7.85 3.00
CA ASP A 107 -26.90 8.56 1.92
C ASP A 107 -26.03 8.76 0.70
N ASP A 108 -24.71 8.61 0.85
CA ASP A 108 -23.77 8.79 -0.25
C ASP A 108 -23.04 7.46 -0.50
N TYR A 109 -23.49 6.74 -1.51
CA TYR A 109 -22.93 5.44 -1.88
C TYR A 109 -21.45 5.53 -2.26
N ASP A 110 -21.07 6.57 -3.02
CA ASP A 110 -19.69 6.69 -3.48
C ASP A 110 -18.72 6.92 -2.33
N ASP A 111 -19.09 7.79 -1.39
CA ASP A 111 -18.26 8.05 -0.21
C ASP A 111 -18.16 6.82 0.70
N THR A 112 -19.27 6.10 0.88
CA THR A 112 -19.24 4.90 1.71
C THR A 112 -18.45 3.77 1.07
N ALA A 113 -18.52 3.64 -0.27
CA ALA A 113 -17.74 2.63 -0.97
C ALA A 113 -16.23 2.93 -0.86
N ALA A 114 -15.84 4.20 -1.00
CA ALA A 114 -14.45 4.61 -0.87
C ALA A 114 -13.95 4.40 0.58
N ALA A 115 -14.76 4.75 1.55
CA ALA A 115 -14.42 4.56 2.96
C ALA A 115 -14.26 3.08 3.31
N ALA A 116 -15.14 2.23 2.78
CA ALA A 116 -15.05 0.79 2.99
C ALA A 116 -13.76 0.22 2.36
N ALA A 117 -13.43 0.68 1.15
CA ALA A 117 -12.23 0.21 0.47
C ALA A 117 -10.97 0.59 1.25
N ARG A 118 -10.90 1.82 1.76
CA ARG A 118 -9.77 2.27 2.57
C ARG A 118 -9.65 1.47 3.87
N ALA A 119 -10.78 1.23 4.55
CA ALA A 119 -10.78 0.45 5.78
C ALA A 119 -10.32 -0.99 5.54
N ARG A 120 -10.76 -1.60 4.44
CA ARG A 120 -10.32 -2.95 4.06
C ARG A 120 -8.81 -2.99 3.77
N ALA A 121 -8.30 -1.98 3.07
CA ALA A 121 -6.86 -1.90 2.79
C ALA A 121 -6.05 -1.79 4.08
N ARG A 122 -6.50 -0.98 5.04
CA ARG A 122 -5.85 -0.88 6.35
C ARG A 122 -5.83 -2.22 7.07
N LEU A 123 -6.96 -2.92 7.09
CA LEU A 123 -7.04 -4.21 7.76
C LEU A 123 -6.13 -5.23 7.11
N ARG A 124 -6.10 -5.31 5.78
CA ARG A 124 -5.20 -6.23 5.08
C ARG A 124 -3.74 -5.91 5.33
N ALA A 125 -3.37 -4.64 5.31
CA ALA A 125 -2.00 -4.23 5.58
C ALA A 125 -1.57 -4.59 7.00
N ALA A 126 -2.50 -4.53 7.95
CA ALA A 126 -2.23 -4.91 9.34
C ALA A 126 -2.27 -6.42 9.58
N GLY A 127 -2.52 -7.21 8.53
CA GLY A 127 -2.56 -8.67 8.66
C GLY A 127 -3.89 -9.24 9.09
N GLU A 128 -4.95 -8.40 9.07
CA GLU A 128 -6.29 -8.80 9.47
C GLU A 128 -7.14 -9.16 8.26
N ASN A 129 -8.11 -10.04 8.47
CA ASN A 129 -9.07 -10.38 7.41
C ASN A 129 -10.26 -9.43 7.54
N PRO A 130 -10.52 -8.58 6.53
CA PRO A 130 -11.63 -7.62 6.60
C PRO A 130 -13.01 -8.27 6.55
N ASP A 131 -13.08 -9.53 6.13
CA ASP A 131 -14.36 -10.24 5.99
C ASP A 131 -14.76 -11.02 7.25
N ARG A 132 -14.07 -10.82 8.34
CA ARG A 132 -14.39 -11.47 9.62
C ARG A 132 -14.89 -10.48 10.65
#